data_0a920d59102005df3ff6207ded60fdda
#
_entry.id   0a920d59102005df3ff6207ded60fdda
#
_cell.length_a   1.000
_cell.length_b   1.000
_cell.length_c   1.000
_cell.angle_alpha   90.00
_cell.angle_beta   90.00
_cell.angle_gamma   90.00
#
_symmetry.space_group_name_H-M   'P 1'
#
loop_
_entity.id
_entity.type
_entity.pdbx_description
1 polymer ?
#
loop_
_entity_poly.entity_id
_entity_poly.type
_entity_poly.pdbx_seq_one_letter_code
_entity_poly.pdbx_strand_id
1 'polypeptide(L)'
;YLERSGKLDDSLKILGVARQDISTEQFQEKVVDALNMYVSSEYFDVEVCNKLIKRIDYCCCDLKNPDDYQKINSSLSSWSKPIAYYLAIPPNLFETVCDGLNSIQILTNESRIVVEKPIGYNLDSSREINDKLSKYFSESQIYRIDHYLGKETVQNLITLRFANSLFSSQWNSKSIEYIEITAAESVGIEGRWGYFDGVGQMRDMVQSHILQLLCLIAMEPPSRLNDEGIRSEKVKVLKALRPITDDDIEDSFIKAQYSDGQILDNKKPGYLNEEGANSESTTETFV
;
A
#
# COMPACT_ATOMS: atom_id res chain seq x y z
N TYR A 1 -15.48 -1.27 7.27
CA TYR A 1 -15.72 0.18 7.26
C TYR A 1 -16.58 0.61 6.06
N LEU A 2 -16.19 0.36 4.82
CA LEU A 2 -16.90 0.80 3.60
C LEU A 2 -18.33 0.25 3.55
N GLU A 3 -18.55 -1.03 3.88
CA GLU A 3 -19.88 -1.62 3.96
C GLU A 3 -20.75 -0.92 5.01
N ARG A 4 -20.19 -0.71 6.23
CA ARG A 4 -20.86 -0.02 7.33
C ARG A 4 -21.25 1.42 6.98
N SER A 5 -20.39 2.13 6.23
CA SER A 5 -20.65 3.51 5.81
C SER A 5 -21.51 3.63 4.56
N GLY A 6 -22.01 2.53 4.00
CA GLY A 6 -22.83 2.52 2.78
C GLY A 6 -22.10 3.00 1.52
N LYS A 7 -20.75 2.91 1.51
CA LYS A 7 -19.94 3.35 0.39
C LYS A 7 -19.69 2.27 -0.67
N LEU A 8 -20.08 1.03 -0.39
CA LEU A 8 -20.02 -0.05 -1.38
C LEU A 8 -21.34 -0.10 -2.17
N ASP A 9 -21.22 -0.11 -3.50
CA ASP A 9 -22.38 -0.33 -4.38
C ASP A 9 -23.03 -1.68 -4.08
N ASP A 10 -24.36 -1.77 -4.09
CA ASP A 10 -25.07 -3.00 -3.75
C ASP A 10 -24.75 -4.15 -4.70
N SER A 11 -24.34 -3.88 -5.92
CA SER A 11 -23.93 -4.88 -6.92
C SER A 11 -22.47 -5.28 -6.83
N LEU A 12 -21.68 -4.68 -5.91
CA LEU A 12 -20.26 -5.05 -5.74
C LEU A 12 -20.17 -6.51 -5.28
N LYS A 13 -19.34 -7.27 -5.97
CA LYS A 13 -18.94 -8.64 -5.61
C LYS A 13 -17.45 -8.70 -5.37
N ILE A 14 -17.00 -9.64 -4.56
CA ILE A 14 -15.60 -9.88 -4.21
C ILE A 14 -15.31 -11.35 -4.48
N LEU A 15 -14.32 -11.63 -5.33
CA LEU A 15 -13.81 -12.98 -5.55
C LEU A 15 -12.45 -13.12 -4.88
N GLY A 16 -12.38 -13.91 -3.81
CA GLY A 16 -11.11 -14.34 -3.22
C GLY A 16 -10.48 -15.42 -4.10
N VAL A 17 -9.19 -15.26 -4.44
CA VAL A 17 -8.45 -16.23 -5.25
C VAL A 17 -7.19 -16.66 -4.51
N ALA A 18 -7.07 -17.94 -4.21
CA ALA A 18 -5.88 -18.50 -3.56
C ALA A 18 -5.74 -19.99 -3.85
N ARG A 19 -4.60 -20.58 -3.46
CA ARG A 19 -4.27 -21.99 -3.73
C ARG A 19 -4.96 -22.99 -2.80
N GLN A 20 -5.53 -22.54 -1.68
CA GLN A 20 -6.11 -23.43 -0.71
C GLN A 20 -7.41 -24.04 -1.28
N ASP A 21 -7.50 -25.37 -1.27
CA ASP A 21 -8.69 -26.09 -1.73
C ASP A 21 -9.76 -26.10 -0.62
N ILE A 22 -10.59 -25.05 -0.64
CA ILE A 22 -11.71 -24.86 0.29
C ILE A 22 -12.94 -24.36 -0.48
N SER A 23 -14.11 -24.57 0.10
CA SER A 23 -15.35 -24.02 -0.47
C SER A 23 -15.51 -22.52 -0.18
N THR A 24 -16.44 -21.87 -0.88
CA THR A 24 -16.84 -20.48 -0.62
C THR A 24 -17.30 -20.30 0.82
N GLU A 25 -18.09 -21.23 1.36
CA GLU A 25 -18.61 -21.20 2.72
C GLU A 25 -17.45 -21.24 3.74
N GLN A 26 -16.49 -22.15 3.56
CA GLN A 26 -15.32 -22.24 4.42
C GLN A 26 -14.44 -20.98 4.35
N PHE A 27 -14.34 -20.35 3.18
CA PHE A 27 -13.65 -19.07 3.05
C PHE A 27 -14.40 -17.94 3.75
N GLN A 28 -15.72 -17.88 3.61
CA GLN A 28 -16.57 -16.93 4.30
C GLN A 28 -16.48 -17.07 5.83
N GLU A 29 -16.46 -18.30 6.38
CA GLU A 29 -16.22 -18.56 7.79
C GLU A 29 -14.89 -17.97 8.27
N LYS A 30 -13.79 -18.18 7.53
CA LYS A 30 -12.49 -17.58 7.84
C LYS A 30 -12.54 -16.04 7.84
N VAL A 31 -13.29 -15.44 6.93
CA VAL A 31 -13.47 -13.98 6.91
C VAL A 31 -14.22 -13.50 8.15
N VAL A 32 -15.28 -14.22 8.57
CA VAL A 32 -16.01 -13.91 9.80
C VAL A 32 -15.11 -14.01 11.02
N ASP A 33 -14.31 -15.08 11.13
CA ASP A 33 -13.35 -15.27 12.22
C ASP A 33 -12.32 -14.14 12.27
N ALA A 34 -11.77 -13.77 11.12
CA ALA A 34 -10.83 -12.65 11.02
C ALA A 34 -11.49 -11.31 11.42
N LEU A 35 -12.73 -11.05 10.99
CA LEU A 35 -13.45 -9.84 11.39
C LEU A 35 -13.69 -9.81 12.90
N ASN A 36 -14.07 -10.94 13.52
CA ASN A 36 -14.23 -11.04 14.97
C ASN A 36 -12.91 -10.82 15.73
N MET A 37 -11.78 -11.25 15.16
CA MET A 37 -10.47 -11.12 15.80
C MET A 37 -9.88 -9.71 15.70
N TYR A 38 -10.01 -9.07 14.53
CA TYR A 38 -9.29 -7.84 14.24
C TYR A 38 -10.13 -6.57 14.28
N VAL A 39 -11.46 -6.67 14.21
CA VAL A 39 -12.35 -5.51 14.36
C VAL A 39 -12.71 -5.38 15.82
N SER A 40 -12.44 -4.21 16.42
CA SER A 40 -12.82 -3.99 17.82
C SER A 40 -14.34 -4.14 18.01
N SER A 41 -14.73 -4.63 19.18
CA SER A 41 -16.17 -4.87 19.51
C SER A 41 -17.05 -3.64 19.38
N GLU A 42 -16.48 -2.44 19.53
CA GLU A 42 -17.18 -1.16 19.32
C GLU A 42 -17.60 -0.96 17.85
N TYR A 43 -16.81 -1.47 16.92
CA TYR A 43 -17.05 -1.30 15.47
C TYR A 43 -17.61 -2.56 14.80
N PHE A 44 -17.66 -3.69 15.49
CA PHE A 44 -18.21 -4.93 14.95
C PHE A 44 -19.73 -4.89 14.96
N ASP A 45 -20.33 -5.13 13.79
CA ASP A 45 -21.77 -5.19 13.57
C ASP A 45 -22.10 -6.43 12.75
N VAL A 46 -22.95 -7.29 13.33
CA VAL A 46 -23.30 -8.60 12.74
C VAL A 46 -24.08 -8.44 11.43
N GLU A 47 -24.96 -7.43 11.32
CA GLU A 47 -25.75 -7.21 10.10
C GLU A 47 -24.83 -6.73 8.96
N VAL A 48 -23.91 -5.81 9.25
CA VAL A 48 -22.89 -5.34 8.31
C VAL A 48 -21.97 -6.49 7.89
N CYS A 49 -21.55 -7.33 8.83
CA CYS A 49 -20.75 -8.52 8.54
C CYS A 49 -21.51 -9.47 7.59
N ASN A 50 -22.76 -9.80 7.90
CA ASN A 50 -23.58 -10.67 7.08
C ASN A 50 -23.82 -10.10 5.67
N LYS A 51 -23.97 -8.77 5.54
CA LYS A 51 -24.09 -8.11 4.25
C LYS A 51 -22.80 -8.22 3.43
N LEU A 52 -21.64 -8.01 4.06
CA LEU A 52 -20.33 -8.14 3.43
C LEU A 52 -20.07 -9.58 2.96
N ILE A 53 -20.35 -10.57 3.81
CA ILE A 53 -20.13 -12.00 3.50
C ILE A 53 -20.89 -12.45 2.26
N LYS A 54 -22.12 -11.97 2.06
CA LYS A 54 -22.92 -12.28 0.87
C LYS A 54 -22.32 -11.78 -0.44
N ARG A 55 -21.37 -10.87 -0.38
CA ARG A 55 -20.65 -10.35 -1.56
C ARG A 55 -19.44 -11.19 -1.94
N ILE A 56 -19.00 -12.11 -1.06
CA ILE A 56 -17.73 -12.81 -1.15
C ILE A 56 -17.96 -14.21 -1.73
N ASP A 57 -17.28 -14.46 -2.84
CA ASP A 57 -17.10 -15.78 -3.44
C ASP A 57 -15.62 -16.18 -3.35
N TYR A 58 -15.32 -17.46 -3.56
CA TYR A 58 -13.96 -17.98 -3.54
C TYR A 58 -13.67 -18.88 -4.75
N CYS A 59 -12.44 -18.78 -5.26
CA CYS A 59 -11.95 -19.61 -6.34
C CYS A 59 -10.57 -20.21 -5.95
N CYS A 60 -10.50 -21.53 -5.85
CA CYS A 60 -9.23 -22.24 -5.70
C CYS A 60 -8.46 -22.23 -7.02
N CYS A 61 -7.32 -21.49 -7.04
CA CYS A 61 -6.50 -21.34 -8.23
C CYS A 61 -5.02 -21.23 -7.85
N ASP A 62 -4.18 -22.04 -8.48
CA ASP A 62 -2.74 -21.82 -8.47
C ASP A 62 -2.37 -20.83 -9.58
N LEU A 63 -1.99 -19.62 -9.19
CA LEU A 63 -1.62 -18.55 -10.12
C LEU A 63 -0.41 -18.89 -11.02
N LYS A 64 0.33 -19.95 -10.71
CA LYS A 64 1.43 -20.46 -11.52
C LYS A 64 0.97 -21.51 -12.55
N ASN A 65 -0.26 -22.02 -12.43
CA ASN A 65 -0.83 -22.99 -13.34
C ASN A 65 -1.73 -22.28 -14.38
N PRO A 66 -1.36 -22.20 -15.67
CA PRO A 66 -2.16 -21.53 -16.69
C PRO A 66 -3.58 -22.09 -16.84
N ASP A 67 -3.77 -23.40 -16.61
CA ASP A 67 -5.08 -24.05 -16.77
C ASP A 67 -6.08 -23.60 -15.69
N ASP A 68 -5.59 -23.20 -14.52
CA ASP A 68 -6.44 -22.80 -13.41
C ASP A 68 -7.15 -21.45 -13.66
N TYR A 69 -6.63 -20.62 -14.57
CA TYR A 69 -7.28 -19.33 -14.89
C TYR A 69 -8.68 -19.48 -15.50
N GLN A 70 -8.98 -20.62 -16.12
CA GLN A 70 -10.34 -20.91 -16.59
C GLN A 70 -11.36 -20.98 -15.44
N LYS A 71 -10.94 -21.35 -14.23
CA LYS A 71 -11.79 -21.35 -13.04
C LYS A 71 -12.17 -19.90 -12.66
N ILE A 72 -11.20 -18.97 -12.76
CA ILE A 72 -11.45 -17.54 -12.56
C ILE A 72 -12.43 -17.03 -13.61
N ASN A 73 -12.21 -17.34 -14.88
CA ASN A 73 -13.11 -16.95 -15.96
C ASN A 73 -14.55 -17.43 -15.71
N SER A 74 -14.69 -18.70 -15.31
CA SER A 74 -16.01 -19.29 -14.99
C SER A 74 -16.69 -18.57 -13.82
N SER A 75 -15.94 -18.24 -12.76
CA SER A 75 -16.45 -17.52 -11.58
C SER A 75 -16.88 -16.09 -11.92
N LEU A 76 -16.20 -15.45 -12.88
CA LEU A 76 -16.49 -14.06 -13.28
C LEU A 76 -17.51 -13.96 -14.43
N SER A 77 -17.93 -15.07 -15.03
CA SER A 77 -18.80 -15.09 -16.21
C SER A 77 -20.13 -14.36 -16.07
N SER A 78 -20.64 -14.27 -14.82
CA SER A 78 -21.87 -13.54 -14.49
C SER A 78 -21.65 -12.07 -14.09
N TRP A 79 -20.40 -11.60 -14.10
CA TRP A 79 -20.06 -10.24 -13.70
C TRP A 79 -20.13 -9.31 -14.90
N SER A 80 -20.91 -8.25 -14.81
CA SER A 80 -21.19 -7.30 -15.89
C SER A 80 -20.47 -5.95 -15.72
N LYS A 81 -19.73 -5.76 -14.64
CA LYS A 81 -19.07 -4.49 -14.30
C LYS A 81 -17.56 -4.57 -14.47
N PRO A 82 -16.89 -3.42 -14.59
CA PRO A 82 -15.44 -3.37 -14.57
C PRO A 82 -14.85 -4.09 -13.35
N ILE A 83 -13.76 -4.82 -13.57
CA ILE A 83 -13.10 -5.60 -12.52
C ILE A 83 -11.85 -4.87 -12.05
N ALA A 84 -11.69 -4.76 -10.74
CA ALA A 84 -10.45 -4.37 -10.11
C ALA A 84 -9.71 -5.62 -9.62
N TYR A 85 -8.50 -5.82 -10.11
CA TYR A 85 -7.62 -6.93 -9.73
C TYR A 85 -6.69 -6.46 -8.63
N TYR A 86 -6.94 -6.89 -7.39
CA TYR A 86 -6.11 -6.55 -6.24
C TYR A 86 -5.05 -7.63 -6.03
N LEU A 87 -3.78 -7.28 -6.26
CA LEU A 87 -2.67 -8.22 -6.18
C LEU A 87 -2.02 -8.23 -4.79
N ALA A 88 -2.63 -8.93 -3.83
CA ALA A 88 -2.04 -9.21 -2.52
C ALA A 88 -1.06 -10.40 -2.59
N ILE A 89 -0.10 -10.34 -3.51
CA ILE A 89 0.86 -11.40 -3.83
C ILE A 89 2.27 -10.81 -3.97
N PRO A 90 3.33 -11.62 -3.88
CA PRO A 90 4.69 -11.15 -4.10
C PRO A 90 4.88 -10.56 -5.51
N PRO A 91 5.67 -9.48 -5.66
CA PRO A 91 5.84 -8.76 -6.93
C PRO A 91 6.36 -9.62 -8.10
N ASN A 92 7.12 -10.66 -7.80
CA ASN A 92 7.63 -11.60 -8.82
C ASN A 92 6.52 -12.42 -9.50
N LEU A 93 5.29 -12.40 -8.98
CA LEU A 93 4.13 -13.06 -9.59
C LEU A 93 3.24 -12.10 -10.40
N PHE A 94 3.51 -10.79 -10.39
CA PHE A 94 2.65 -9.83 -11.08
C PHE A 94 2.54 -10.11 -12.59
N GLU A 95 3.68 -10.34 -13.25
CA GLU A 95 3.68 -10.69 -14.68
C GLU A 95 2.93 -11.99 -14.97
N THR A 96 3.20 -13.04 -14.18
CA THR A 96 2.50 -14.33 -14.31
C THR A 96 0.98 -14.19 -14.21
N VAL A 97 0.52 -13.37 -13.26
CA VAL A 97 -0.92 -13.12 -13.08
C VAL A 97 -1.48 -12.32 -14.24
N CYS A 98 -0.78 -11.27 -14.69
CA CYS A 98 -1.22 -10.51 -15.86
C CYS A 98 -1.28 -11.36 -17.14
N ASP A 99 -0.28 -12.20 -17.36
CA ASP A 99 -0.28 -13.17 -18.49
C ASP A 99 -1.48 -14.11 -18.41
N GLY A 100 -1.73 -14.68 -17.24
CA GLY A 100 -2.85 -15.61 -17.03
C GLY A 100 -4.21 -14.93 -17.25
N LEU A 101 -4.43 -13.74 -16.70
CA LEU A 101 -5.66 -12.97 -16.90
C LEU A 101 -5.84 -12.57 -18.37
N ASN A 102 -4.76 -12.21 -19.06
CA ASN A 102 -4.80 -11.87 -20.47
C ASN A 102 -5.10 -13.09 -21.35
N SER A 103 -4.56 -14.26 -20.99
CA SER A 103 -4.79 -15.50 -21.76
C SER A 103 -6.26 -15.91 -21.82
N ILE A 104 -7.03 -15.60 -20.81
CA ILE A 104 -8.48 -15.84 -20.72
C ILE A 104 -9.32 -14.64 -21.19
N GLN A 105 -8.67 -13.60 -21.73
CA GLN A 105 -9.29 -12.44 -22.37
C GLN A 105 -10.30 -11.66 -21.50
N ILE A 106 -10.05 -11.57 -20.19
CA ILE A 106 -10.93 -10.83 -19.26
C ILE A 106 -10.45 -9.40 -18.97
N LEU A 107 -9.27 -9.03 -19.46
CA LEU A 107 -8.76 -7.66 -19.32
C LEU A 107 -9.43 -6.74 -20.34
N THR A 108 -9.91 -5.60 -19.87
CA THR A 108 -10.59 -4.57 -20.66
C THR A 108 -9.99 -3.18 -20.41
N ASN A 109 -10.36 -2.19 -21.19
CA ASN A 109 -9.97 -0.80 -20.97
C ASN A 109 -10.53 -0.22 -19.65
N GLU A 110 -11.56 -0.86 -19.09
CA GLU A 110 -12.15 -0.46 -17.82
C GLU A 110 -11.59 -1.23 -16.62
N SER A 111 -10.81 -2.29 -16.86
CA SER A 111 -10.12 -3.04 -15.81
C SER A 111 -9.18 -2.14 -15.04
N ARG A 112 -9.02 -2.42 -13.75
CA ARG A 112 -8.06 -1.74 -12.88
C ARG A 112 -7.16 -2.78 -12.22
N ILE A 113 -5.91 -2.45 -12.03
CA ILE A 113 -4.97 -3.28 -11.27
C ILE A 113 -4.50 -2.50 -10.06
N VAL A 114 -4.54 -3.14 -8.90
CA VAL A 114 -4.13 -2.58 -7.62
C VAL A 114 -2.96 -3.41 -7.10
N VAL A 115 -1.83 -2.76 -6.86
CA VAL A 115 -0.61 -3.39 -6.37
C VAL A 115 -0.15 -2.74 -5.07
N GLU A 116 0.38 -3.55 -4.16
CA GLU A 116 0.98 -3.09 -2.92
C GLU A 116 2.50 -3.03 -3.01
N LYS A 117 3.09 -2.31 -2.07
CA LYS A 117 4.54 -2.35 -1.90
C LYS A 117 5.00 -3.73 -1.37
N PRO A 118 6.25 -4.13 -1.68
CA PRO A 118 7.27 -3.37 -2.40
C PRO A 118 7.07 -3.40 -3.91
N ILE A 119 7.27 -2.23 -4.57
CA ILE A 119 7.32 -2.16 -6.02
C ILE A 119 8.79 -2.13 -6.44
N GLY A 120 9.41 -3.29 -6.33
CA GLY A 120 10.84 -3.46 -6.47
C GLY A 120 11.62 -3.15 -5.18
N TYR A 121 12.90 -3.50 -5.19
CA TYR A 121 13.87 -3.28 -4.10
C TYR A 121 14.97 -2.29 -4.49
N ASN A 122 15.05 -1.91 -5.75
CA ASN A 122 15.91 -0.85 -6.30
C ASN A 122 15.24 -0.24 -7.55
N LEU A 123 15.89 0.75 -8.15
CA LEU A 123 15.38 1.47 -9.31
C LEU A 123 15.14 0.53 -10.51
N ASP A 124 16.06 -0.38 -10.78
CA ASP A 124 15.98 -1.26 -11.97
C ASP A 124 14.84 -2.28 -11.81
N SER A 125 14.72 -2.92 -10.65
CA SER A 125 13.60 -3.84 -10.37
C SER A 125 12.26 -3.12 -10.34
N SER A 126 12.20 -1.87 -9.88
CA SER A 126 10.99 -1.05 -9.93
C SER A 126 10.58 -0.73 -11.38
N ARG A 127 11.54 -0.39 -12.22
CA ARG A 127 11.30 -0.18 -13.67
C ARG A 127 10.81 -1.46 -14.32
N GLU A 128 11.47 -2.57 -14.07
CA GLU A 128 11.07 -3.88 -14.61
C GLU A 128 9.62 -4.23 -14.25
N ILE A 129 9.21 -4.06 -12.99
CA ILE A 129 7.82 -4.29 -12.57
C ILE A 129 6.85 -3.36 -13.29
N ASN A 130 7.18 -2.07 -13.40
CA ASN A 130 6.33 -1.12 -14.10
C ASN A 130 6.22 -1.44 -15.59
N ASP A 131 7.33 -1.82 -16.26
CA ASP A 131 7.34 -2.23 -17.66
C ASP A 131 6.48 -3.48 -17.88
N LYS A 132 6.53 -4.45 -16.97
CA LYS A 132 5.69 -5.64 -17.00
C LYS A 132 4.20 -5.32 -16.90
N LEU A 133 3.81 -4.45 -15.94
CA LEU A 133 2.42 -4.03 -15.78
C LEU A 133 1.92 -3.22 -16.99
N SER A 134 2.78 -2.38 -17.56
CA SER A 134 2.43 -1.50 -18.70
C SER A 134 2.17 -2.26 -20.00
N LYS A 135 2.57 -3.54 -20.11
CA LYS A 135 2.19 -4.40 -21.24
C LYS A 135 0.67 -4.67 -21.31
N TYR A 136 -0.01 -4.65 -20.16
CA TYR A 136 -1.41 -5.06 -20.01
C TYR A 136 -2.34 -3.91 -19.61
N PHE A 137 -1.80 -2.89 -18.93
CA PHE A 137 -2.59 -1.80 -18.35
C PHE A 137 -1.96 -0.44 -18.69
N SER A 138 -2.76 0.52 -19.06
CA SER A 138 -2.33 1.92 -19.13
C SER A 138 -2.08 2.47 -17.72
N GLU A 139 -1.28 3.53 -17.58
CA GLU A 139 -0.97 4.13 -16.27
C GLU A 139 -2.24 4.56 -15.50
N SER A 140 -3.29 4.99 -16.20
CA SER A 140 -4.57 5.35 -15.58
C SER A 140 -5.35 4.16 -15.00
N GLN A 141 -4.95 2.93 -15.33
CA GLN A 141 -5.54 1.70 -14.82
C GLN A 141 -4.73 1.09 -13.67
N ILE A 142 -3.52 1.60 -13.38
CA ILE A 142 -2.62 1.05 -12.37
C ILE A 142 -2.69 1.87 -11.10
N TYR A 143 -3.06 1.23 -9.98
CA TYR A 143 -3.14 1.83 -8.65
C TYR A 143 -2.07 1.21 -7.75
N ARG A 144 -1.09 2.02 -7.35
CA ARG A 144 -0.04 1.65 -6.41
C ARG A 144 -0.43 2.15 -5.03
N ILE A 145 -0.67 1.22 -4.11
CA ILE A 145 -1.16 1.54 -2.77
C ILE A 145 -0.04 2.07 -1.90
N ASP A 146 -0.27 3.27 -1.34
CA ASP A 146 0.44 3.79 -0.19
C ASP A 146 -0.58 4.04 0.93
N HIS A 147 -0.54 3.20 1.99
CA HIS A 147 -1.54 3.24 3.05
C HIS A 147 -1.48 4.51 3.92
N TYR A 148 -0.36 5.25 3.91
CA TYR A 148 -0.27 6.54 4.60
C TYR A 148 -1.18 7.59 3.95
N LEU A 149 -1.36 7.53 2.63
CA LEU A 149 -2.30 8.40 1.92
C LEU A 149 -3.77 8.09 2.25
N GLY A 150 -4.05 6.93 2.84
CA GLY A 150 -5.37 6.55 3.33
C GLY A 150 -5.69 7.05 4.75
N LYS A 151 -4.69 7.55 5.49
CA LYS A 151 -4.91 8.08 6.85
C LYS A 151 -5.67 9.41 6.76
N GLU A 152 -6.73 9.56 7.56
CA GLU A 152 -7.57 10.78 7.56
C GLU A 152 -6.75 12.05 7.84
N THR A 153 -5.81 11.99 8.77
CA THR A 153 -4.91 13.11 9.09
C THR A 153 -4.06 13.53 7.90
N VAL A 154 -3.63 12.59 7.06
CA VAL A 154 -2.84 12.86 5.86
C VAL A 154 -3.73 13.46 4.76
N GLN A 155 -4.92 12.92 4.55
CA GLN A 155 -5.89 13.47 3.59
C GLN A 155 -6.33 14.89 3.97
N ASN A 156 -6.46 15.17 5.26
CA ASN A 156 -6.80 16.50 5.77
C ASN A 156 -5.76 17.57 5.46
N LEU A 157 -4.50 17.21 5.16
CA LEU A 157 -3.48 18.19 4.73
C LEU A 157 -3.90 18.96 3.47
N ILE A 158 -4.55 18.30 2.52
CA ILE A 158 -5.05 18.94 1.29
C ILE A 158 -6.10 19.99 1.64
N THR A 159 -7.05 19.62 2.49
CA THR A 159 -8.11 20.53 2.93
C THR A 159 -7.54 21.69 3.76
N LEU A 160 -6.65 21.37 4.71
CA LEU A 160 -6.01 22.38 5.57
C LEU A 160 -5.27 23.43 4.73
N ARG A 161 -4.50 23.00 3.75
CA ARG A 161 -3.65 23.87 2.94
C ARG A 161 -4.43 24.65 1.90
N PHE A 162 -5.37 24.03 1.20
CA PHE A 162 -5.97 24.60 0.00
C PHE A 162 -7.40 25.08 0.17
N ALA A 163 -8.14 24.59 1.17
CA ALA A 163 -9.51 25.02 1.42
C ALA A 163 -9.62 25.96 2.64
N ASN A 164 -8.52 26.23 3.35
CA ASN A 164 -8.52 27.07 4.54
C ASN A 164 -7.70 28.34 4.30
N SER A 165 -8.36 29.48 4.18
CA SER A 165 -7.74 30.78 3.89
C SER A 165 -6.74 31.25 4.97
N LEU A 166 -6.91 30.81 6.22
CA LEU A 166 -6.00 31.14 7.29
C LEU A 166 -4.60 30.54 7.06
N PHE A 167 -4.52 29.31 6.56
CA PHE A 167 -3.26 28.65 6.32
C PHE A 167 -2.71 28.90 4.92
N SER A 168 -3.57 28.99 3.89
CA SER A 168 -3.12 29.10 2.50
C SER A 168 -2.24 30.33 2.26
N SER A 169 -2.49 31.44 2.93
CA SER A 169 -1.69 32.68 2.80
C SER A 169 -0.33 32.60 3.51
N GLN A 170 -0.19 31.72 4.51
CA GLN A 170 1.01 31.56 5.31
C GLN A 170 1.87 30.36 4.88
N TRP A 171 1.37 29.52 3.99
CA TRP A 171 2.07 28.30 3.58
C TRP A 171 3.08 28.54 2.49
N ASN A 172 4.14 29.25 2.82
CA ASN A 172 5.19 29.64 1.89
C ASN A 172 6.52 29.87 2.60
N SER A 173 7.62 29.97 1.85
CA SER A 173 8.99 30.13 2.36
C SER A 173 9.26 31.45 3.13
N LYS A 174 8.34 32.41 3.12
CA LYS A 174 8.48 33.65 3.91
C LYS A 174 7.97 33.46 5.34
N SER A 175 7.04 32.53 5.54
CA SER A 175 6.37 32.29 6.82
C SER A 175 6.79 30.99 7.49
N ILE A 176 7.27 30.00 6.71
CA ILE A 176 7.71 28.69 7.21
C ILE A 176 9.22 28.63 7.07
N GLU A 177 9.92 28.49 8.19
CA GLU A 177 11.38 28.41 8.25
C GLU A 177 11.88 27.02 7.87
N TYR A 178 11.28 25.96 8.45
CA TYR A 178 11.61 24.57 8.15
C TYR A 178 10.41 23.64 8.36
N ILE A 179 10.52 22.44 7.85
CA ILE A 179 9.52 21.38 8.00
C ILE A 179 10.24 20.13 8.51
N GLU A 180 9.70 19.55 9.57
CA GLU A 180 10.13 18.27 10.12
C GLU A 180 9.00 17.23 9.95
N ILE A 181 9.33 16.06 9.44
CA ILE A 181 8.39 14.95 9.28
C ILE A 181 8.93 13.75 10.06
N THR A 182 8.29 13.45 11.17
CA THR A 182 8.67 12.33 12.04
C THR A 182 7.63 11.22 11.93
N ALA A 183 8.09 10.01 11.63
CA ALA A 183 7.29 8.79 11.72
C ALA A 183 7.96 7.84 12.71
N ALA A 184 7.36 7.67 13.87
CA ALA A 184 7.84 6.77 14.92
C ALA A 184 6.75 5.71 15.18
N GLU A 185 7.14 4.45 15.17
CA GLU A 185 6.25 3.33 15.47
C GLU A 185 6.72 2.59 16.73
N SER A 186 5.77 2.13 17.52
CA SER A 186 6.04 1.33 18.73
C SER A 186 6.11 -0.17 18.45
N VAL A 187 5.82 -0.57 17.21
CA VAL A 187 5.82 -1.95 16.74
C VAL A 187 7.18 -2.27 16.14
N GLY A 188 7.81 -3.37 16.57
CA GLY A 188 9.06 -3.89 16.00
C GLY A 188 8.82 -4.67 14.71
N ILE A 189 9.77 -5.52 14.36
CA ILE A 189 9.71 -6.32 13.11
C ILE A 189 8.62 -7.40 13.17
N GLU A 190 8.36 -7.94 14.33
CA GLU A 190 7.28 -8.91 14.61
C GLU A 190 7.25 -10.08 13.62
N GLY A 191 8.38 -10.76 13.44
CA GLY A 191 8.51 -11.93 12.57
C GLY A 191 8.63 -11.63 11.08
N ARG A 192 8.65 -10.36 10.63
CA ARG A 192 8.82 -9.98 9.22
C ARG A 192 10.28 -9.85 8.79
N TRP A 193 11.20 -10.52 9.47
CA TRP A 193 12.64 -10.47 9.20
C TRP A 193 13.00 -10.70 7.74
N GLY A 194 12.44 -11.72 7.12
CA GLY A 194 12.71 -12.05 5.71
C GLY A 194 12.39 -10.95 4.71
N TYR A 195 11.56 -9.99 5.10
CA TYR A 195 11.25 -8.80 4.31
C TYR A 195 12.11 -7.62 4.73
N PHE A 196 12.02 -7.24 6.02
CA PHE A 196 12.57 -5.96 6.48
C PHE A 196 14.10 -5.93 6.42
N ASP A 197 14.76 -7.05 6.76
CA ASP A 197 16.24 -7.14 6.74
C ASP A 197 16.84 -6.90 5.35
N GLY A 198 16.10 -7.23 4.29
CA GLY A 198 16.49 -6.96 2.91
C GLY A 198 16.10 -5.57 2.37
N VAL A 199 15.25 -4.83 3.08
CA VAL A 199 14.69 -3.54 2.60
C VAL A 199 15.22 -2.36 3.39
N GLY A 200 15.14 -2.38 4.72
CA GLY A 200 15.53 -1.32 5.63
C GLY A 200 14.54 -0.16 5.71
N GLN A 201 14.73 0.68 6.72
CA GLN A 201 13.84 1.79 7.03
C GLN A 201 13.81 2.87 5.93
N MET A 202 14.94 3.10 5.27
CA MET A 202 15.02 4.08 4.19
C MET A 202 14.06 3.74 3.06
N ARG A 203 14.06 2.50 2.59
CA ARG A 203 13.19 2.08 1.47
C ARG A 203 11.75 1.82 1.92
N ASP A 204 11.59 1.26 3.13
CA ASP A 204 10.26 0.93 3.61
C ASP A 204 9.44 2.17 4.00
N MET A 205 10.07 3.15 4.64
CA MET A 205 9.36 4.32 5.17
C MET A 205 9.69 5.62 4.44
N VAL A 206 10.97 5.97 4.29
CA VAL A 206 11.34 7.29 3.77
C VAL A 206 11.00 7.40 2.29
N GLN A 207 11.50 6.49 1.48
CA GLN A 207 11.32 6.50 0.03
C GLN A 207 9.85 6.37 -0.40
N SER A 208 9.00 5.75 0.41
CA SER A 208 7.58 5.62 0.14
C SER A 208 6.76 6.68 0.88
N HIS A 209 6.46 6.45 2.15
CA HIS A 209 5.49 7.20 2.93
C HIS A 209 5.94 8.64 3.23
N ILE A 210 7.19 8.82 3.67
CA ILE A 210 7.69 10.16 4.05
C ILE A 210 7.79 11.08 2.84
N LEU A 211 8.26 10.57 1.68
CA LEU A 211 8.26 11.35 0.44
C LEU A 211 6.85 11.71 -0.04
N GLN A 212 5.84 10.86 0.18
CA GLN A 212 4.45 11.21 -0.12
C GLN A 212 3.94 12.34 0.79
N LEU A 213 4.27 12.29 2.10
CA LEU A 213 3.94 13.37 3.03
C LEU A 213 4.65 14.66 2.64
N LEU A 214 5.94 14.60 2.34
CA LEU A 214 6.71 15.75 1.85
C LEU A 214 6.06 16.37 0.61
N CYS A 215 5.66 15.55 -0.36
CA CYS A 215 4.95 16.05 -1.54
C CYS A 215 3.65 16.77 -1.18
N LEU A 216 2.82 16.21 -0.31
CA LEU A 216 1.57 16.84 0.14
C LEU A 216 1.81 18.14 0.90
N ILE A 217 2.92 18.25 1.63
CA ILE A 217 3.29 19.44 2.40
C ILE A 217 3.87 20.53 1.50
N ALA A 218 4.68 20.17 0.50
CA ALA A 218 5.47 21.12 -0.29
C ALA A 218 4.88 21.46 -1.67
N MET A 219 3.93 20.65 -2.19
CA MET A 219 3.35 20.89 -3.52
C MET A 219 2.58 22.20 -3.60
N GLU A 220 2.54 22.82 -4.77
CA GLU A 220 1.68 23.97 -5.03
C GLU A 220 0.20 23.55 -5.14
N PRO A 221 -0.74 24.49 -4.95
CA PRO A 221 -2.16 24.20 -5.17
C PRO A 221 -2.39 23.69 -6.59
N PRO A 222 -2.93 22.48 -6.77
CA PRO A 222 -3.19 21.98 -8.11
C PRO A 222 -4.30 22.79 -8.79
N SER A 223 -4.18 23.00 -10.09
CA SER A 223 -5.19 23.72 -10.88
C SER A 223 -6.56 23.03 -10.86
N ARG A 224 -6.58 21.73 -10.62
CA ARG A 224 -7.78 20.90 -10.41
C ARG A 224 -7.50 19.90 -9.30
N LEU A 225 -8.43 19.75 -8.35
CA LEU A 225 -8.38 18.74 -7.28
C LEU A 225 -8.85 17.39 -7.83
N ASN A 226 -8.08 16.84 -8.76
CA ASN A 226 -8.23 15.49 -9.27
C ASN A 226 -6.87 14.75 -9.20
N ASP A 227 -6.88 13.49 -9.49
CA ASP A 227 -5.72 12.59 -9.44
C ASP A 227 -4.55 13.09 -10.30
N GLU A 228 -4.82 13.53 -11.52
CA GLU A 228 -3.81 14.03 -12.45
C GLU A 228 -3.18 15.35 -11.95
N GLY A 229 -4.00 16.29 -11.48
CA GLY A 229 -3.54 17.57 -10.94
C GLY A 229 -2.66 17.38 -9.71
N ILE A 230 -3.09 16.56 -8.76
CA ILE A 230 -2.32 16.25 -7.55
C ILE A 230 -1.00 15.54 -7.91
N ARG A 231 -1.04 14.55 -8.81
CA ARG A 231 0.15 13.82 -9.27
C ARG A 231 1.16 14.77 -9.91
N SER A 232 0.70 15.67 -10.76
CA SER A 232 1.56 16.63 -11.45
C SER A 232 2.30 17.54 -10.47
N GLU A 233 1.63 18.05 -9.45
CA GLU A 233 2.26 18.89 -8.44
C GLU A 233 3.24 18.10 -7.55
N LYS A 234 2.91 16.87 -7.17
CA LYS A 234 3.86 15.98 -6.44
C LYS A 234 5.14 15.73 -7.23
N VAL A 235 5.03 15.49 -8.54
CA VAL A 235 6.20 15.29 -9.42
C VAL A 235 7.10 16.52 -9.46
N LYS A 236 6.53 17.74 -9.45
CA LYS A 236 7.32 18.98 -9.40
C LYS A 236 8.15 19.05 -8.10
N VAL A 237 7.55 18.70 -6.96
CA VAL A 237 8.27 18.65 -5.68
C VAL A 237 9.45 17.69 -5.77
N LEU A 238 9.20 16.44 -6.20
CA LEU A 238 10.26 15.43 -6.29
C LEU A 238 11.40 15.84 -7.24
N LYS A 239 11.08 16.51 -8.35
CA LYS A 239 12.08 17.04 -9.28
C LYS A 239 12.86 18.25 -8.74
N ALA A 240 12.30 18.97 -7.77
CA ALA A 240 12.94 20.11 -7.14
C ALA A 240 13.82 19.73 -5.94
N LEU A 241 13.74 18.48 -5.47
CA LEU A 241 14.63 18.01 -4.39
C LEU A 241 16.09 18.07 -4.86
N ARG A 242 16.95 18.66 -4.03
CA ARG A 242 18.40 18.62 -4.23
C ARG A 242 18.88 17.19 -4.04
N PRO A 243 19.58 16.59 -5.00
CA PRO A 243 20.21 15.30 -4.80
C PRO A 243 21.22 15.39 -3.63
N ILE A 244 21.24 14.39 -2.78
CA ILE A 244 22.28 14.20 -1.77
C ILE A 244 23.49 13.63 -2.50
N THR A 245 24.63 14.28 -2.40
CA THR A 245 25.90 13.85 -2.96
C THR A 245 26.74 13.12 -1.91
N ASP A 246 27.81 12.45 -2.33
CA ASP A 246 28.71 11.77 -1.40
C ASP A 246 29.30 12.74 -0.36
N ASP A 247 29.55 13.98 -0.74
CA ASP A 247 30.05 15.02 0.17
C ASP A 247 29.02 15.50 1.19
N ASP A 248 27.74 15.33 0.90
CA ASP A 248 26.64 15.72 1.80
C ASP A 248 26.28 14.61 2.81
N ILE A 249 26.69 13.37 2.59
CA ILE A 249 26.18 12.21 3.35
C ILE A 249 26.49 12.34 4.84
N GLU A 250 27.72 12.73 5.21
CA GLU A 250 28.13 12.79 6.62
C GLU A 250 27.31 13.80 7.42
N ASP A 251 26.94 14.92 6.79
CA ASP A 251 26.19 16.01 7.47
C ASP A 251 24.66 15.90 7.33
N SER A 252 24.19 15.15 6.34
CA SER A 252 22.77 15.16 5.95
C SER A 252 22.06 13.82 6.18
N PHE A 253 22.78 12.77 6.55
CA PHE A 253 22.22 11.44 6.63
C PHE A 253 22.73 10.66 7.84
N ILE A 254 21.82 10.21 8.68
CA ILE A 254 22.11 9.36 9.84
C ILE A 254 21.28 8.07 9.71
N LYS A 255 21.93 6.94 9.90
CA LYS A 255 21.27 5.64 10.00
C LYS A 255 21.72 4.91 11.27
N ALA A 256 20.79 4.22 11.91
CA ALA A 256 21.07 3.47 13.13
C ALA A 256 20.13 2.26 13.26
N GLN A 257 20.42 1.43 14.25
CA GLN A 257 19.54 0.35 14.69
C GLN A 257 19.09 0.65 16.12
N TYR A 258 17.84 0.32 16.47
CA TYR A 258 17.39 0.44 17.85
C TYR A 258 18.05 -0.63 18.73
N SER A 259 18.42 -0.24 19.92
CA SER A 259 18.97 -1.11 20.98
C SER A 259 17.86 -1.54 21.94
N ASP A 260 18.22 -2.42 22.89
CA ASP A 260 17.33 -2.78 23.98
C ASP A 260 16.79 -1.51 24.67
N GLY A 261 15.51 -1.48 24.93
CA GLY A 261 14.83 -0.33 25.47
C GLY A 261 13.55 -0.68 26.20
N GLN A 262 12.75 0.37 26.46
CA GLN A 262 11.46 0.23 27.15
C GLN A 262 10.44 1.16 26.49
N ILE A 263 9.26 0.62 26.21
CA ILE A 263 8.11 1.38 25.74
C ILE A 263 7.05 1.27 26.83
N LEU A 264 6.73 2.39 27.47
CA LEU A 264 5.93 2.41 28.70
C LEU A 264 6.58 1.48 29.74
N ASP A 265 5.86 0.50 30.26
CA ASP A 265 6.36 -0.47 31.25
C ASP A 265 6.86 -1.78 30.62
N ASN A 266 6.87 -1.90 29.30
CA ASN A 266 7.26 -3.11 28.59
C ASN A 266 8.69 -3.00 28.06
N LYS A 267 9.57 -3.91 28.50
CA LYS A 267 10.89 -4.06 27.92
C LYS A 267 10.78 -4.55 26.47
N LYS A 268 11.57 -3.98 25.59
CA LYS A 268 11.67 -4.37 24.20
C LYS A 268 13.13 -4.73 23.87
N PRO A 269 13.37 -5.85 23.19
CA PRO A 269 14.69 -6.19 22.72
C PRO A 269 15.14 -5.21 21.64
N GLY A 270 16.45 -5.03 21.53
CA GLY A 270 17.06 -4.35 20.39
C GLY A 270 16.90 -5.16 19.11
N TYR A 271 17.10 -4.51 17.96
CA TYR A 271 16.88 -5.08 16.65
C TYR A 271 17.56 -6.44 16.44
N LEU A 272 18.84 -6.55 16.82
CA LEU A 272 19.61 -7.78 16.67
C LEU A 272 19.28 -8.86 17.72
N ASN A 273 18.50 -8.52 18.75
CA ASN A 273 18.07 -9.40 19.84
C ASN A 273 16.61 -9.86 19.71
N GLU A 274 15.90 -9.43 18.67
CA GLU A 274 14.54 -9.91 18.41
C GLU A 274 14.55 -11.40 18.01
N GLU A 275 13.45 -12.07 18.25
CA GLU A 275 13.29 -13.48 17.85
C GLU A 275 13.38 -13.64 16.33
N GLY A 276 14.29 -14.48 15.86
CA GLY A 276 14.57 -14.71 14.45
C GLY A 276 15.52 -13.72 13.81
N ALA A 277 16.11 -12.82 14.60
CA ALA A 277 17.08 -11.85 14.11
C ALA A 277 18.33 -12.48 13.51
N ASN A 278 18.84 -11.86 12.44
CA ASN A 278 20.21 -12.06 12.01
C ASN A 278 21.12 -11.16 12.85
N SER A 279 21.90 -11.74 13.76
CA SER A 279 22.78 -11.00 14.67
C SER A 279 23.86 -10.18 13.99
N GLU A 280 24.12 -10.43 12.71
CA GLU A 280 25.12 -9.69 11.90
C GLU A 280 24.50 -8.70 10.93
N SER A 281 23.19 -8.49 11.01
CA SER A 281 22.50 -7.54 10.15
C SER A 281 22.99 -6.11 10.38
N THR A 282 23.22 -5.40 9.29
CA THR A 282 23.53 -3.96 9.26
C THR A 282 22.38 -3.10 8.75
N THR A 283 21.21 -3.70 8.61
CA THR A 283 20.00 -3.01 8.11
C THR A 283 19.54 -1.94 9.10
N GLU A 284 19.35 -0.74 8.61
CA GLU A 284 18.92 0.38 9.41
C GLU A 284 17.45 0.27 9.82
N THR A 285 17.16 0.62 11.08
CA THR A 285 15.82 0.75 11.66
C THR A 285 15.48 2.19 12.02
N PHE A 286 16.43 3.08 11.85
CA PHE A 286 16.32 4.53 12.00
C PHE A 286 17.08 5.21 10.86
N VAL A 287 16.46 6.22 10.28
CA VAL A 287 17.03 7.08 9.24
C VAL A 287 16.63 8.52 9.53
#